data_53ef18738b10b5e78af29146c237cb2b
#
_entry.id   53ef18738b10b5e78af29146c237cb2b
#
_cell.length_a   1.000
_cell.length_b   1.000
_cell.length_c   1.000
_cell.angle_alpha   90.00
_cell.angle_beta   90.00
_cell.angle_gamma   90.00
#
_symmetry.space_group_name_H-M   'P 1'
#
loop_
_entity.id
_entity.type
_entity.pdbx_description
1 polymer ?
#
loop_
_entity_poly.entity_id
_entity_poly.type
_entity_poly.pdbx_seq_one_letter_code
_entity_poly.pdbx_strand_id
1 'polypeptide(L)'
;MKSTLTKLVLLAVVLITVNTAVYAAKNQYYYQLKVYHIKTPAQEAVMDAYLKDAFIPAAHRAGISSVGVFKPIAKDTLEQLVYVFIPFKKMDDFLKLSETLAKDKAYLTAGAAFLNAEYNAAPYTRLESIILKAFSAMPEFAIPKLSTPKSERVYELRSYESATESLAVNKIDMFNDHEVAIFTKLNFNAVFYGQVISGSKMPNLMYMTTFNNKADRDKHWAAFGDDYKKISGLPQYQHNVSKNVTLFLYPADYSDL
;
A
#
# COMPACT_ATOMS: atom_id res chain seq x y z
N MET A 1 4.33 78.95 33.72
CA MET A 1 3.59 78.24 32.63
C MET A 1 4.40 77.05 32.27
N LYS A 2 3.96 75.87 32.72
CA LYS A 2 4.66 74.62 32.56
C LYS A 2 4.07 73.92 31.35
N SER A 3 4.86 73.73 30.30
CA SER A 3 4.53 72.90 29.13
C SER A 3 4.77 71.48 29.45
N THR A 4 3.69 70.72 29.56
CA THR A 4 3.72 69.30 29.72
C THR A 4 3.92 68.64 28.33
N LEU A 5 5.14 68.22 28.10
CA LEU A 5 5.48 67.46 26.90
C LEU A 5 4.97 66.02 27.04
N THR A 6 3.85 65.71 26.45
CA THR A 6 3.30 64.38 26.42
C THR A 6 4.14 63.53 25.46
N LYS A 7 4.93 62.64 26.02
CA LYS A 7 5.69 61.63 25.24
C LYS A 7 4.70 60.58 24.73
N LEU A 8 4.33 60.68 23.46
CA LEU A 8 3.65 59.62 22.75
C LEU A 8 4.64 58.49 22.50
N VAL A 9 4.58 57.48 23.32
CA VAL A 9 5.30 56.22 23.06
C VAL A 9 4.50 55.48 22.00
N LEU A 10 4.95 55.63 20.75
CA LEU A 10 4.44 54.77 19.65
C LEU A 10 4.96 53.38 19.88
N LEU A 11 4.12 52.54 20.49
CA LEU A 11 4.35 51.10 20.57
C LEU A 11 4.13 50.54 19.16
N ALA A 12 5.21 50.48 18.35
CA ALA A 12 5.22 49.78 17.10
C ALA A 12 5.14 48.25 17.42
N VAL A 13 3.93 47.73 17.45
CA VAL A 13 3.71 46.29 17.43
C VAL A 13 4.13 45.83 16.04
N VAL A 14 5.39 45.42 15.91
CA VAL A 14 5.85 44.69 14.74
C VAL A 14 5.13 43.34 14.82
N LEU A 15 4.00 43.21 14.13
CA LEU A 15 3.39 41.92 13.79
C LEU A 15 4.39 41.20 12.88
N ILE A 16 5.30 40.43 13.47
CA ILE A 16 6.04 39.40 12.77
C ILE A 16 4.99 38.36 12.41
N THR A 17 4.39 38.52 11.24
CA THR A 17 3.67 37.44 10.59
C THR A 17 4.74 36.37 10.25
N VAL A 18 4.99 35.50 11.21
CA VAL A 18 5.65 34.21 10.91
C VAL A 18 4.72 33.51 9.94
N ASN A 19 4.99 33.67 8.65
CA ASN A 19 4.47 32.79 7.62
C ASN A 19 5.08 31.41 7.91
N THR A 20 4.59 30.72 8.93
CA THR A 20 4.68 29.28 8.99
C THR A 20 3.87 28.81 7.78
N ALA A 21 4.53 28.57 6.66
CA ALA A 21 3.96 27.70 5.66
C ALA A 21 3.66 26.41 6.42
N VAL A 22 2.42 26.29 6.89
CA VAL A 22 1.88 25.01 7.33
C VAL A 22 1.87 24.20 6.04
N TYR A 23 2.96 23.49 5.79
CA TYR A 23 2.93 22.38 4.86
C TYR A 23 1.85 21.47 5.41
N ALA A 24 0.63 21.60 4.88
CA ALA A 24 -0.44 20.66 5.17
C ALA A 24 0.15 19.31 4.83
N ALA A 25 0.47 18.54 5.86
CA ALA A 25 0.99 17.18 5.66
C ALA A 25 0.00 16.49 4.74
N LYS A 26 0.45 16.09 3.55
CA LYS A 26 -0.43 15.40 2.60
C LYS A 26 -1.11 14.28 3.36
N ASN A 27 -2.44 14.21 3.29
CA ASN A 27 -3.18 13.16 3.94
C ASN A 27 -2.67 11.81 3.43
N GLN A 28 -2.07 11.04 4.32
CA GLN A 28 -1.55 9.71 3.98
C GLN A 28 -2.73 8.77 3.74
N TYR A 29 -2.69 8.03 2.63
CA TYR A 29 -3.65 6.99 2.31
C TYR A 29 -3.54 5.83 3.30
N TYR A 30 -4.62 5.06 3.37
CA TYR A 30 -4.66 3.75 4.01
C TYR A 30 -4.85 2.69 2.93
N TYR A 31 -4.29 1.52 3.17
CA TYR A 31 -4.39 0.40 2.25
C TYR A 31 -4.94 -0.80 2.99
N GLN A 32 -5.82 -1.53 2.35
CA GLN A 32 -6.14 -2.89 2.74
C GLN A 32 -5.49 -3.85 1.76
N LEU A 33 -4.73 -4.80 2.28
CA LEU A 33 -4.28 -5.95 1.52
C LEU A 33 -5.06 -7.17 2.03
N LYS A 34 -6.02 -7.66 1.23
CA LYS A 34 -6.69 -8.93 1.48
C LYS A 34 -5.88 -10.06 0.87
N VAL A 35 -5.78 -11.18 1.58
CA VAL A 35 -5.16 -12.40 1.06
C VAL A 35 -6.18 -13.52 1.18
N TYR A 36 -6.68 -13.98 0.04
CA TYR A 36 -7.58 -15.12 -0.03
C TYR A 36 -6.78 -16.39 -0.27
N HIS A 37 -7.07 -17.42 0.49
CA HIS A 37 -6.48 -18.75 0.39
C HIS A 37 -7.44 -19.68 -0.36
N ILE A 38 -6.97 -20.29 -1.42
CA ILE A 38 -7.75 -21.10 -2.37
C ILE A 38 -7.08 -22.46 -2.52
N LYS A 39 -7.87 -23.53 -2.50
CA LYS A 39 -7.37 -24.91 -2.64
C LYS A 39 -7.77 -25.57 -3.94
N THR A 40 -8.81 -25.09 -4.62
CA THR A 40 -9.33 -25.75 -5.79
C THR A 40 -9.51 -24.79 -6.97
N PRO A 41 -9.40 -25.30 -8.22
CA PRO A 41 -9.69 -24.48 -9.40
C PRO A 41 -11.14 -23.91 -9.43
N ALA A 42 -12.10 -24.63 -8.83
CA ALA A 42 -13.47 -24.15 -8.71
C ALA A 42 -13.57 -22.91 -7.81
N GLN A 43 -12.85 -22.91 -6.68
CA GLN A 43 -12.77 -21.73 -5.81
C GLN A 43 -12.10 -20.57 -6.55
N GLU A 44 -11.03 -20.83 -7.32
CA GLU A 44 -10.35 -19.79 -8.11
C GLU A 44 -11.30 -19.16 -9.13
N ALA A 45 -12.06 -19.97 -9.86
CA ALA A 45 -13.03 -19.48 -10.86
C ALA A 45 -14.12 -18.61 -10.22
N VAL A 46 -14.66 -19.02 -9.07
CA VAL A 46 -15.67 -18.22 -8.33
C VAL A 46 -15.05 -16.93 -7.80
N MET A 47 -13.82 -16.96 -7.30
CA MET A 47 -13.09 -15.79 -6.83
C MET A 47 -12.83 -14.80 -7.97
N ASP A 48 -12.33 -15.27 -9.11
CA ASP A 48 -12.05 -14.42 -10.27
C ASP A 48 -13.33 -13.75 -10.81
N ALA A 49 -14.42 -14.50 -10.93
CA ALA A 49 -15.72 -13.94 -11.34
C ALA A 49 -16.22 -12.89 -10.34
N TYR A 50 -16.13 -13.18 -9.04
CA TYR A 50 -16.55 -12.24 -8.00
C TYR A 50 -15.71 -10.94 -8.03
N LEU A 51 -14.39 -11.05 -8.11
CA LEU A 51 -13.52 -9.87 -8.12
C LEU A 51 -13.73 -9.03 -9.38
N LYS A 52 -13.78 -9.69 -10.54
CA LYS A 52 -13.95 -9.04 -11.85
C LYS A 52 -15.31 -8.40 -12.04
N ASP A 53 -16.39 -9.15 -11.79
CA ASP A 53 -17.73 -8.78 -12.24
C ASP A 53 -18.56 -8.12 -11.12
N ALA A 54 -18.18 -8.29 -9.85
CA ALA A 54 -18.93 -7.73 -8.72
C ALA A 54 -18.10 -6.74 -7.91
N PHE A 55 -16.96 -7.16 -7.33
CA PHE A 55 -16.25 -6.37 -6.33
C PHE A 55 -15.58 -5.12 -6.92
N ILE A 56 -14.78 -5.24 -7.99
CA ILE A 56 -14.09 -4.09 -8.60
C ILE A 56 -15.08 -3.04 -9.09
N PRO A 57 -16.12 -3.40 -9.89
CA PRO A 57 -17.13 -2.42 -10.30
C PRO A 57 -17.85 -1.74 -9.13
N ALA A 58 -18.12 -2.47 -8.05
CA ALA A 58 -18.78 -1.89 -6.87
C ALA A 58 -17.82 -0.99 -6.07
N ALA A 59 -16.55 -1.35 -5.95
CA ALA A 59 -15.50 -0.52 -5.35
C ALA A 59 -15.37 0.81 -6.10
N HIS A 60 -15.39 0.79 -7.43
CA HIS A 60 -15.40 2.01 -8.25
C HIS A 60 -16.63 2.88 -7.98
N ARG A 61 -17.83 2.29 -7.88
CA ARG A 61 -19.05 3.03 -7.51
C ARG A 61 -18.98 3.59 -6.09
N ALA A 62 -18.24 2.93 -5.19
CA ALA A 62 -17.99 3.42 -3.83
C ALA A 62 -16.88 4.50 -3.77
N GLY A 63 -16.30 4.92 -4.92
CA GLY A 63 -15.30 5.97 -5.01
C GLY A 63 -13.85 5.52 -4.88
N ILE A 64 -13.57 4.21 -4.88
CA ILE A 64 -12.24 3.65 -4.92
C ILE A 64 -11.78 3.62 -6.38
N SER A 65 -10.75 4.39 -6.71
CA SER A 65 -10.33 4.61 -8.10
C SER A 65 -9.65 3.42 -8.76
N SER A 66 -9.04 2.54 -7.97
CA SER A 66 -8.27 1.39 -8.50
C SER A 66 -8.19 0.28 -7.47
N VAL A 67 -8.36 -0.95 -7.91
CA VAL A 67 -8.20 -2.16 -7.10
C VAL A 67 -7.17 -3.07 -7.76
N GLY A 68 -6.10 -3.39 -7.06
CA GLY A 68 -5.10 -4.34 -7.55
C GLY A 68 -5.48 -5.77 -7.20
N VAL A 69 -5.42 -6.68 -8.17
CA VAL A 69 -5.58 -8.12 -7.94
C VAL A 69 -4.37 -8.84 -8.48
N PHE A 70 -3.72 -9.62 -7.61
CA PHE A 70 -2.45 -10.26 -7.93
C PHE A 70 -2.44 -11.72 -7.51
N LYS A 71 -1.72 -12.55 -8.28
CA LYS A 71 -1.50 -13.97 -7.97
C LYS A 71 0.00 -14.26 -7.96
N PRO A 72 0.48 -15.21 -7.13
CA PRO A 72 1.89 -15.61 -7.11
C PRO A 72 2.35 -16.19 -8.44
N ILE A 73 3.57 -15.83 -8.87
CA ILE A 73 4.22 -16.43 -10.05
C ILE A 73 4.60 -17.89 -9.74
N ALA A 74 5.14 -18.14 -8.55
CA ALA A 74 5.40 -19.50 -8.08
C ALA A 74 4.07 -20.15 -7.65
N LYS A 75 3.72 -21.25 -8.29
CA LYS A 75 2.52 -22.03 -7.94
C LYS A 75 2.85 -22.94 -6.76
N ASP A 76 2.09 -22.79 -5.67
CA ASP A 76 2.02 -23.79 -4.62
C ASP A 76 1.00 -24.86 -5.04
N THR A 77 1.34 -26.12 -4.84
CA THR A 77 0.46 -27.25 -5.16
C THR A 77 -0.59 -27.50 -4.07
N LEU A 78 -0.39 -26.98 -2.87
CA LEU A 78 -1.26 -27.19 -1.71
C LEU A 78 -2.28 -26.07 -1.52
N GLU A 79 -1.89 -24.83 -1.88
CA GLU A 79 -2.72 -23.66 -1.67
C GLU A 79 -2.32 -22.56 -2.64
N GLN A 80 -3.31 -21.89 -3.22
CA GLN A 80 -3.10 -20.72 -4.05
C GLN A 80 -3.57 -19.48 -3.30
N LEU A 81 -2.84 -18.37 -3.48
CA LEU A 81 -3.16 -17.10 -2.85
C LEU A 81 -3.62 -16.08 -3.89
N VAL A 82 -4.65 -15.29 -3.52
CA VAL A 82 -5.06 -14.13 -4.30
C VAL A 82 -4.93 -12.90 -3.41
N TYR A 83 -4.11 -11.96 -3.83
CA TYR A 83 -3.88 -10.69 -3.15
C TYR A 83 -4.75 -9.61 -3.75
N VAL A 84 -5.52 -8.91 -2.92
CA VAL A 84 -6.37 -7.79 -3.35
C VAL A 84 -5.93 -6.53 -2.61
N PHE A 85 -5.37 -5.58 -3.35
CA PHE A 85 -4.94 -4.27 -2.83
C PHE A 85 -6.04 -3.25 -3.05
N ILE A 86 -6.44 -2.56 -1.98
CA ILE A 86 -7.53 -1.58 -1.99
C ILE A 86 -7.03 -0.30 -1.31
N PRO A 87 -6.87 0.81 -2.06
CA PRO A 87 -6.46 2.10 -1.48
C PRO A 87 -7.66 2.89 -0.97
N PHE A 88 -7.49 3.56 0.16
CA PHE A 88 -8.48 4.45 0.78
C PHE A 88 -7.84 5.82 1.07
N LYS A 89 -8.54 6.89 0.76
CA LYS A 89 -8.10 8.25 1.11
C LYS A 89 -8.15 8.50 2.61
N LYS A 90 -9.08 7.85 3.31
CA LYS A 90 -9.31 7.97 4.75
C LYS A 90 -9.63 6.61 5.35
N MET A 91 -9.32 6.42 6.62
CA MET A 91 -9.72 5.20 7.36
C MET A 91 -11.24 5.01 7.40
N ASP A 92 -12.00 6.08 7.46
CA ASP A 92 -13.46 6.04 7.42
C ASP A 92 -14.01 5.37 6.16
N ASP A 93 -13.33 5.55 5.01
CA ASP A 93 -13.73 4.94 3.74
C ASP A 93 -13.59 3.41 3.82
N PHE A 94 -12.52 2.93 4.46
CA PHE A 94 -12.36 1.50 4.75
C PHE A 94 -13.47 0.97 5.67
N LEU A 95 -13.75 1.66 6.76
CA LEU A 95 -14.77 1.23 7.75
C LEU A 95 -16.18 1.16 7.15
N LYS A 96 -16.48 2.05 6.20
CA LYS A 96 -17.81 2.16 5.56
C LYS A 96 -17.99 1.27 4.33
N LEU A 97 -16.90 0.74 3.76
CA LEU A 97 -16.96 0.03 2.48
C LEU A 97 -17.95 -1.14 2.52
N SER A 98 -17.89 -2.00 3.53
CA SER A 98 -18.76 -3.18 3.63
C SER A 98 -20.25 -2.82 3.69
N GLU A 99 -20.61 -1.76 4.44
CA GLU A 99 -21.99 -1.26 4.52
C GLU A 99 -22.46 -0.64 3.19
N THR A 100 -21.54 0.02 2.48
CA THR A 100 -21.81 0.60 1.16
C THR A 100 -22.09 -0.51 0.14
N LEU A 101 -21.25 -1.53 0.11
CA LEU A 101 -21.42 -2.69 -0.78
C LEU A 101 -22.69 -3.48 -0.46
N ALA A 102 -23.06 -3.64 0.79
CA ALA A 102 -24.28 -4.34 1.20
C ALA A 102 -25.57 -3.67 0.70
N LYS A 103 -25.51 -2.40 0.29
CA LYS A 103 -26.64 -1.65 -0.31
C LYS A 103 -26.60 -1.59 -1.83
N ASP A 104 -25.52 -2.05 -2.45
CA ASP A 104 -25.34 -2.04 -3.90
C ASP A 104 -25.98 -3.28 -4.53
N LYS A 105 -27.16 -3.09 -5.15
CA LYS A 105 -27.93 -4.18 -5.77
C LYS A 105 -27.15 -4.88 -6.91
N ALA A 106 -26.38 -4.13 -7.69
CA ALA A 106 -25.59 -4.69 -8.78
C ALA A 106 -24.48 -5.60 -8.23
N TYR A 107 -23.80 -5.17 -7.15
CA TYR A 107 -22.83 -5.97 -6.45
C TYR A 107 -23.42 -7.26 -5.89
N LEU A 108 -24.56 -7.17 -5.19
CA LEU A 108 -25.24 -8.32 -4.59
C LEU A 108 -25.67 -9.33 -5.66
N THR A 109 -26.16 -8.85 -6.80
CA THR A 109 -26.61 -9.71 -7.90
C THR A 109 -25.41 -10.38 -8.60
N ALA A 110 -24.42 -9.62 -9.02
CA ALA A 110 -23.25 -10.15 -9.73
C ALA A 110 -22.38 -11.03 -8.84
N GLY A 111 -22.29 -10.71 -7.53
CA GLY A 111 -21.50 -11.43 -6.55
C GLY A 111 -22.22 -12.61 -5.89
N ALA A 112 -23.46 -12.94 -6.26
CA ALA A 112 -24.31 -13.88 -5.53
C ALA A 112 -23.65 -15.24 -5.29
N ALA A 113 -22.97 -15.79 -6.29
CA ALA A 113 -22.30 -17.10 -6.17
C ALA A 113 -21.18 -17.12 -5.11
N PHE A 114 -20.54 -15.98 -4.88
CA PHE A 114 -19.51 -15.83 -3.85
C PHE A 114 -20.11 -15.45 -2.49
N LEU A 115 -21.04 -14.48 -2.50
CA LEU A 115 -21.59 -13.88 -1.28
C LEU A 115 -22.54 -14.81 -0.53
N ASN A 116 -23.29 -15.64 -1.28
CA ASN A 116 -24.31 -16.56 -0.75
C ASN A 116 -23.86 -18.02 -0.84
N ALA A 117 -22.55 -18.25 -0.97
CA ALA A 117 -22.03 -19.61 -1.03
C ALA A 117 -22.42 -20.42 0.23
N GLU A 118 -22.81 -21.66 0.02
CA GLU A 118 -23.14 -22.58 1.10
C GLU A 118 -21.90 -22.89 1.96
N TYR A 119 -22.08 -23.17 3.25
CA TYR A 119 -20.99 -23.40 4.19
C TYR A 119 -20.07 -24.56 3.78
N ASN A 120 -20.58 -25.55 3.05
CA ASN A 120 -19.85 -26.71 2.53
C ASN A 120 -19.26 -26.49 1.13
N ALA A 121 -19.50 -25.33 0.53
CA ALA A 121 -19.00 -24.91 -0.79
C ALA A 121 -18.33 -23.52 -0.73
N ALA A 122 -17.61 -23.25 0.35
CA ALA A 122 -16.97 -21.95 0.58
C ALA A 122 -16.01 -21.57 -0.57
N PRO A 123 -16.05 -20.33 -1.08
CA PRO A 123 -15.26 -19.89 -2.23
C PRO A 123 -13.78 -19.64 -1.89
N TYR A 124 -13.40 -19.78 -0.64
CA TYR A 124 -12.03 -19.72 -0.13
C TYR A 124 -11.94 -20.47 1.21
N THR A 125 -10.73 -20.82 1.63
CA THR A 125 -10.51 -21.51 2.91
C THR A 125 -10.18 -20.57 4.04
N ARG A 126 -9.57 -19.41 3.73
CA ARG A 126 -9.19 -18.36 4.69
C ARG A 126 -9.13 -17.01 4.00
N LEU A 127 -9.41 -15.97 4.75
CA LEU A 127 -9.18 -14.57 4.38
C LEU A 127 -8.31 -13.92 5.46
N GLU A 128 -7.21 -13.31 5.04
CA GLU A 128 -6.43 -12.38 5.86
C GLU A 128 -6.75 -10.95 5.42
N SER A 129 -6.75 -10.03 6.37
CA SER A 129 -6.90 -8.59 6.12
C SER A 129 -5.78 -7.84 6.83
N ILE A 130 -4.97 -7.15 6.05
CA ILE A 130 -3.83 -6.36 6.53
C ILE A 130 -4.12 -4.91 6.23
N ILE A 131 -4.10 -4.06 7.26
CA ILE A 131 -4.33 -2.62 7.14
C ILE A 131 -2.99 -1.90 7.26
N LEU A 132 -2.71 -1.05 6.28
CA LEU A 132 -1.48 -0.29 6.23
C LEU A 132 -1.78 1.22 6.17
N LYS A 133 -0.86 2.01 6.72
CA LYS A 133 -0.81 3.45 6.53
C LYS A 133 0.35 3.79 5.60
N ALA A 134 0.09 4.58 4.57
CA ALA A 134 1.11 5.00 3.61
C ALA A 134 2.30 5.67 4.29
N PHE A 135 3.50 5.55 3.72
CA PHE A 135 4.67 6.30 4.18
C PHE A 135 4.55 7.78 3.84
N SER A 136 5.18 8.64 4.63
CA SER A 136 5.18 10.09 4.41
C SER A 136 5.90 10.49 3.11
N ALA A 137 6.94 9.76 2.72
CA ALA A 137 7.66 10.01 1.47
C ALA A 137 6.89 9.58 0.22
N MET A 138 5.88 8.70 0.36
CA MET A 138 4.93 8.34 -0.70
C MET A 138 3.52 8.23 -0.09
N PRO A 139 2.84 9.35 0.17
CA PRO A 139 1.60 9.38 0.94
C PRO A 139 0.38 8.83 0.19
N GLU A 140 0.49 8.61 -1.11
CA GLU A 140 -0.54 8.09 -2.00
C GLU A 140 0.01 6.89 -2.78
N PHE A 141 -0.86 5.97 -3.20
CA PHE A 141 -0.45 4.90 -4.11
C PHE A 141 -0.22 5.45 -5.53
N ALA A 142 0.54 4.71 -6.34
CA ALA A 142 0.73 5.04 -7.75
C ALA A 142 0.34 3.87 -8.66
N ILE A 143 -0.20 4.21 -9.82
CA ILE A 143 -0.41 3.23 -10.90
C ILE A 143 0.93 3.09 -11.65
N PRO A 144 1.51 1.89 -11.71
CA PRO A 144 2.82 1.69 -12.32
C PRO A 144 2.79 1.93 -13.82
N LYS A 145 3.84 2.58 -14.33
CA LYS A 145 4.01 2.85 -15.77
C LYS A 145 4.86 1.74 -16.39
N LEU A 146 4.21 0.67 -16.80
CA LEU A 146 4.84 -0.50 -17.44
C LEU A 146 4.39 -0.61 -18.88
N SER A 147 5.30 -1.01 -19.78
CA SER A 147 5.07 -1.09 -21.23
C SER A 147 4.76 -2.50 -21.74
N THR A 148 5.07 -3.54 -20.96
CA THR A 148 4.83 -4.93 -21.33
C THR A 148 3.38 -5.37 -21.06
N PRO A 149 2.92 -6.44 -21.72
CA PRO A 149 1.66 -7.10 -21.35
C PRO A 149 1.63 -7.52 -19.89
N LYS A 150 0.44 -7.56 -19.27
CA LYS A 150 0.27 -7.93 -17.85
C LYS A 150 0.88 -9.29 -17.51
N SER A 151 0.81 -10.25 -18.44
CA SER A 151 1.36 -11.61 -18.27
C SER A 151 2.88 -11.69 -18.11
N GLU A 152 3.61 -10.64 -18.52
CA GLU A 152 5.07 -10.58 -18.39
C GLU A 152 5.53 -9.80 -17.14
N ARG A 153 4.64 -8.95 -16.60
CA ARG A 153 4.98 -8.04 -15.52
C ARG A 153 5.28 -8.77 -14.22
N VAL A 154 6.20 -8.21 -13.46
CA VAL A 154 6.54 -8.67 -12.12
C VAL A 154 6.16 -7.59 -11.11
N TYR A 155 5.30 -7.94 -10.17
CA TYR A 155 4.96 -7.15 -8.98
C TYR A 155 5.65 -7.81 -7.79
N GLU A 156 6.61 -7.11 -7.21
CA GLU A 156 7.39 -7.62 -6.09
C GLU A 156 6.84 -7.04 -4.78
N LEU A 157 6.09 -7.87 -4.05
CA LEU A 157 5.58 -7.55 -2.72
C LEU A 157 6.59 -7.97 -1.67
N ARG A 158 7.02 -7.03 -0.86
CA ARG A 158 7.94 -7.27 0.26
C ARG A 158 7.29 -6.98 1.60
N SER A 159 7.67 -7.76 2.60
CA SER A 159 7.25 -7.64 3.99
C SER A 159 8.48 -7.72 4.88
N TYR A 160 8.70 -6.70 5.70
CA TYR A 160 9.84 -6.60 6.63
C TYR A 160 9.33 -6.55 8.06
N GLU A 161 9.51 -7.65 8.77
CA GLU A 161 9.20 -7.77 10.19
C GLU A 161 10.38 -7.24 11.02
N SER A 162 10.10 -6.58 12.12
CA SER A 162 11.10 -6.09 13.07
C SER A 162 10.95 -6.75 14.43
N ALA A 163 12.03 -6.81 15.21
CA ALA A 163 12.00 -7.44 16.51
C ALA A 163 11.25 -6.62 17.57
N THR A 164 11.14 -5.30 17.38
CA THR A 164 10.41 -4.37 18.25
C THR A 164 9.75 -3.26 17.44
N GLU A 165 8.76 -2.59 18.02
CA GLU A 165 8.09 -1.43 17.41
C GLU A 165 9.08 -0.29 17.14
N SER A 166 10.03 -0.05 18.03
CA SER A 166 11.06 0.98 17.84
C SER A 166 11.96 0.70 16.64
N LEU A 167 12.35 -0.56 16.42
CA LEU A 167 13.13 -0.95 15.25
C LEU A 167 12.30 -0.86 13.96
N ALA A 168 11.00 -1.14 14.03
CA ALA A 168 10.09 -0.96 12.90
C ALA A 168 9.97 0.53 12.52
N VAL A 169 9.79 1.42 13.49
CA VAL A 169 9.78 2.87 13.26
C VAL A 169 11.11 3.31 12.64
N ASN A 170 12.23 2.87 13.17
CA ASN A 170 13.55 3.17 12.63
C ASN A 170 13.73 2.71 11.17
N LYS A 171 13.19 1.52 10.82
CA LYS A 171 13.22 1.06 9.41
C LYS A 171 12.31 1.90 8.52
N ILE A 172 11.16 2.33 9.01
CA ILE A 172 10.24 3.22 8.27
C ILE A 172 10.89 4.59 8.05
N ASP A 173 11.60 5.14 9.05
CA ASP A 173 12.35 6.39 8.92
C ASP A 173 13.46 6.25 7.87
N MET A 174 14.21 5.15 7.88
CA MET A 174 15.22 4.85 6.85
C MET A 174 14.60 4.85 5.43
N PHE A 175 13.39 4.30 5.26
CA PHE A 175 12.67 4.36 3.99
C PHE A 175 12.28 5.80 3.62
N ASN A 176 11.67 6.52 4.54
CA ASN A 176 11.20 7.89 4.30
C ASN A 176 12.35 8.86 3.99
N ASP A 177 13.47 8.73 4.70
CA ASP A 177 14.60 9.65 4.57
C ASP A 177 15.49 9.32 3.37
N HIS A 178 15.55 8.04 2.96
CA HIS A 178 16.54 7.59 1.98
C HIS A 178 16.01 6.63 0.92
N GLU A 179 15.43 5.47 1.30
CA GLU A 179 15.18 4.37 0.34
C GLU A 179 14.15 4.74 -0.72
N VAL A 180 13.07 5.44 -0.35
CA VAL A 180 12.03 5.88 -1.31
C VAL A 180 12.65 6.79 -2.39
N ALA A 181 13.59 7.65 -2.03
CA ALA A 181 14.31 8.50 -3.00
C ALA A 181 15.19 7.66 -3.96
N ILE A 182 15.86 6.61 -3.44
CA ILE A 182 16.66 5.70 -4.28
C ILE A 182 15.74 4.93 -5.24
N PHE A 183 14.64 4.36 -4.76
CA PHE A 183 13.66 3.67 -5.58
C PHE A 183 13.09 4.58 -6.69
N THR A 184 12.78 5.82 -6.35
CA THR A 184 12.29 6.83 -7.30
C THR A 184 13.34 7.15 -8.37
N LYS A 185 14.58 7.44 -7.94
CA LYS A 185 15.72 7.73 -8.82
C LYS A 185 15.97 6.60 -9.82
N LEU A 186 15.85 5.36 -9.36
CA LEU A 186 16.08 4.16 -10.14
C LEU A 186 14.81 3.64 -10.85
N ASN A 187 13.72 4.37 -10.80
CA ASN A 187 12.46 4.05 -11.50
C ASN A 187 11.88 2.65 -11.18
N PHE A 188 11.81 2.30 -9.91
CA PHE A 188 11.23 1.02 -9.44
C PHE A 188 9.72 0.91 -9.64
N ASN A 189 9.05 1.95 -10.13
CA ASN A 189 7.60 1.99 -10.36
C ASN A 189 6.80 1.45 -9.15
N ALA A 190 7.06 1.98 -7.96
CA ALA A 190 6.41 1.52 -6.74
C ALA A 190 4.91 1.78 -6.78
N VAL A 191 4.11 0.81 -6.34
CA VAL A 191 2.67 0.95 -6.12
C VAL A 191 2.41 1.62 -4.79
N PHE A 192 3.05 1.15 -3.72
CA PHE A 192 2.91 1.69 -2.37
C PHE A 192 4.09 1.34 -1.48
N TYR A 193 4.26 2.11 -0.42
CA TYR A 193 5.00 1.78 0.80
C TYR A 193 4.07 2.02 1.99
N GLY A 194 4.01 1.08 2.93
CA GLY A 194 3.07 1.20 4.05
C GLY A 194 3.55 0.53 5.33
N GLN A 195 3.26 1.19 6.46
CA GLN A 195 3.36 0.61 7.79
C GLN A 195 2.14 -0.27 8.04
N VAL A 196 2.33 -1.51 8.43
CA VAL A 196 1.23 -2.35 8.91
C VAL A 196 0.77 -1.81 10.27
N ILE A 197 -0.49 -1.37 10.34
CA ILE A 197 -1.12 -0.86 11.56
C ILE A 197 -2.10 -1.86 12.17
N SER A 198 -2.51 -2.88 11.41
CA SER A 198 -3.32 -4.01 11.89
C SER A 198 -3.14 -5.19 10.96
N GLY A 199 -2.92 -6.38 11.52
CA GLY A 199 -2.72 -7.63 10.79
C GLY A 199 -1.86 -8.60 11.58
N SER A 200 -1.52 -9.74 10.96
CA SER A 200 -0.54 -10.68 11.49
C SER A 200 0.90 -10.20 11.23
N LYS A 201 1.88 -10.77 11.95
CA LYS A 201 3.33 -10.56 11.73
C LYS A 201 3.78 -9.12 12.02
N MET A 202 3.21 -8.48 13.03
CA MET A 202 3.62 -7.16 13.50
C MET A 202 4.75 -7.24 14.54
N PRO A 203 5.58 -6.21 14.66
CA PRO A 203 5.61 -4.98 13.85
C PRO A 203 6.19 -5.23 12.45
N ASN A 204 5.59 -4.61 11.43
CA ASN A 204 5.88 -4.91 10.03
C ASN A 204 5.65 -3.69 9.13
N LEU A 205 6.41 -3.59 8.06
CA LEU A 205 6.12 -2.74 6.92
C LEU A 205 6.03 -3.59 5.65
N MET A 206 5.23 -3.13 4.70
CA MET A 206 5.11 -3.77 3.39
C MET A 206 5.20 -2.74 2.28
N TYR A 207 5.72 -3.16 1.14
CA TYR A 207 5.74 -2.33 -0.06
C TYR A 207 5.71 -3.17 -1.33
N MET A 208 5.31 -2.55 -2.42
CA MET A 208 5.23 -3.21 -3.72
C MET A 208 5.92 -2.37 -4.79
N THR A 209 6.92 -2.94 -5.43
CA THR A 209 7.61 -2.41 -6.63
C THR A 209 7.26 -3.23 -7.86
N THR A 210 7.39 -2.64 -9.06
CA THR A 210 6.92 -3.29 -10.28
C THR A 210 7.89 -3.14 -11.42
N PHE A 211 7.92 -4.14 -12.30
CA PHE A 211 8.89 -4.25 -13.39
C PHE A 211 8.23 -4.83 -14.63
N ASN A 212 8.74 -4.48 -15.79
CA ASN A 212 8.27 -5.00 -17.07
C ASN A 212 8.39 -6.53 -17.18
N ASN A 213 9.44 -7.11 -16.57
CA ASN A 213 9.68 -8.55 -16.48
C ASN A 213 10.77 -8.84 -15.45
N LYS A 214 11.10 -10.12 -15.28
CA LYS A 214 12.10 -10.56 -14.30
C LYS A 214 13.51 -10.01 -14.59
N ALA A 215 13.92 -9.93 -15.85
CA ALA A 215 15.24 -9.40 -16.21
C ALA A 215 15.34 -7.89 -15.93
N ASP A 216 14.27 -7.14 -16.17
CA ASP A 216 14.15 -5.72 -15.81
C ASP A 216 14.25 -5.53 -14.29
N ARG A 217 13.55 -6.34 -13.53
CA ARG A 217 13.65 -6.37 -12.07
C ARG A 217 15.08 -6.59 -11.60
N ASP A 218 15.77 -7.57 -12.12
CA ASP A 218 17.14 -7.91 -11.68
C ASP A 218 18.15 -6.77 -11.98
N LYS A 219 17.99 -6.07 -13.10
CA LYS A 219 18.75 -4.86 -13.42
C LYS A 219 18.55 -3.75 -12.39
N HIS A 220 17.31 -3.47 -12.03
CA HIS A 220 16.97 -2.42 -11.05
C HIS A 220 17.57 -2.72 -9.68
N TRP A 221 17.45 -3.97 -9.20
CA TRP A 221 18.02 -4.37 -7.92
C TRP A 221 19.55 -4.39 -7.91
N ALA A 222 20.19 -4.72 -9.03
CA ALA A 222 21.64 -4.60 -9.14
C ALA A 222 22.09 -3.14 -8.96
N ALA A 223 21.40 -2.19 -9.61
CA ALA A 223 21.68 -0.76 -9.49
C ALA A 223 21.38 -0.21 -8.09
N PHE A 224 20.34 -0.73 -7.41
CA PHE A 224 19.96 -0.32 -6.05
C PHE A 224 21.07 -0.57 -5.02
N GLY A 225 21.81 -1.67 -5.16
CA GLY A 225 22.81 -2.09 -4.20
C GLY A 225 23.89 -1.05 -3.92
N ASP A 226 24.32 -0.30 -4.93
CA ASP A 226 25.39 0.68 -4.79
C ASP A 226 24.97 1.94 -4.01
N ASP A 227 23.75 2.43 -4.22
CA ASP A 227 23.22 3.54 -3.44
C ASP A 227 22.81 3.08 -2.04
N TYR A 228 22.26 1.89 -1.90
CA TYR A 228 21.82 1.33 -0.62
C TYR A 228 22.97 1.07 0.35
N LYS A 229 24.15 0.65 -0.11
CA LYS A 229 25.35 0.45 0.71
C LYS A 229 25.75 1.71 1.49
N LYS A 230 25.47 2.91 0.95
CA LYS A 230 25.79 4.19 1.60
C LYS A 230 24.97 4.44 2.87
N ILE A 231 23.77 3.87 2.94
CA ILE A 231 22.82 4.06 4.04
C ILE A 231 22.72 2.82 4.94
N SER A 232 22.81 1.62 4.39
CA SER A 232 22.71 0.37 5.15
C SER A 232 23.85 0.15 6.13
N GLY A 233 25.00 0.81 5.92
CA GLY A 233 26.14 0.80 6.83
C GLY A 233 26.07 1.82 7.99
N LEU A 234 25.07 2.73 7.98
CA LEU A 234 24.95 3.75 9.01
C LEU A 234 24.58 3.14 10.37
N PRO A 235 25.27 3.51 11.47
CA PRO A 235 25.07 2.89 12.78
C PRO A 235 23.60 2.92 13.28
N GLN A 236 22.87 4.00 12.98
CA GLN A 236 21.48 4.18 13.40
C GLN A 236 20.50 3.24 12.73
N TYR A 237 20.86 2.59 11.59
CA TYR A 237 19.96 1.74 10.83
C TYR A 237 20.30 0.24 10.93
N GLN A 238 21.13 -0.14 11.89
CA GLN A 238 21.52 -1.53 12.07
C GLN A 238 20.43 -2.34 12.78
N HIS A 239 20.30 -3.61 12.39
CA HIS A 239 19.44 -4.61 13.03
C HIS A 239 17.92 -4.25 13.08
N ASN A 240 17.46 -3.37 12.22
CA ASN A 240 16.07 -2.92 12.20
C ASN A 240 15.08 -3.85 11.46
N VAL A 241 15.57 -4.90 10.81
CA VAL A 241 14.76 -5.96 10.18
C VAL A 241 15.18 -7.31 10.75
N SER A 242 14.21 -8.06 11.31
CA SER A 242 14.42 -9.41 11.84
C SER A 242 14.07 -10.50 10.81
N LYS A 243 13.10 -10.22 9.93
CA LYS A 243 12.67 -11.15 8.88
C LYS A 243 12.22 -10.39 7.64
N ASN A 244 12.65 -10.90 6.50
CA ASN A 244 12.33 -10.35 5.18
C ASN A 244 11.65 -11.44 4.34
N VAL A 245 10.51 -11.11 3.76
CA VAL A 245 9.77 -11.98 2.83
C VAL A 245 9.60 -11.24 1.51
N THR A 246 9.92 -11.90 0.42
CA THR A 246 9.73 -11.39 -0.95
C THR A 246 8.81 -12.33 -1.72
N LEU A 247 7.76 -11.77 -2.29
CA LEU A 247 6.82 -12.50 -3.13
C LEU A 247 6.81 -11.89 -4.54
N PHE A 248 6.90 -12.75 -5.54
CA PHE A 248 6.75 -12.36 -6.94
C PHE A 248 5.33 -12.68 -7.39
N LEU A 249 4.64 -11.64 -7.85
CA LEU A 249 3.25 -11.68 -8.24
C LEU A 249 3.11 -11.24 -9.70
N TYR A 250 2.03 -11.66 -10.34
CA TYR A 250 1.54 -11.08 -11.59
C TYR A 250 0.13 -10.54 -11.39
N PRO A 251 -0.27 -9.47 -12.11
CA PRO A 251 -1.62 -8.93 -11.99
C PRO A 251 -2.60 -9.83 -12.76
N ALA A 252 -3.79 -10.04 -12.21
CA ALA A 252 -4.88 -10.64 -12.97
C ALA A 252 -5.25 -9.74 -14.16
N ASP A 253 -5.76 -10.31 -15.25
CA ASP A 253 -6.11 -9.55 -16.47
C ASP A 253 -7.11 -8.42 -16.18
N TYR A 254 -8.01 -8.63 -15.23
CA TYR A 254 -9.02 -7.68 -14.78
C TYR A 254 -8.55 -6.74 -13.65
N SER A 255 -7.32 -6.87 -13.15
CA SER A 255 -6.74 -5.93 -12.18
C SER A 255 -6.66 -4.51 -12.76
N ASP A 256 -6.92 -3.48 -11.96
CA ASP A 256 -6.71 -2.09 -12.38
C ASP A 256 -5.22 -1.69 -12.41
N LEU A 257 -4.35 -2.47 -11.76
CA LEU A 257 -2.91 -2.24 -11.63
C LEU A 257 -2.09 -3.21 -12.47
#